data_57f7683088b4530c5d168b50e8a9a3a4
#
_entry.id   57f7683088b4530c5d168b50e8a9a3a4
#
_cell.length_a   1.000
_cell.length_b   1.000
_cell.length_c   1.000
_cell.angle_alpha   90.00
_cell.angle_beta   90.00
_cell.angle_gamma   90.00
#
_symmetry.space_group_name_H-M   'P 1'
#
loop_
_entity.id
_entity.type
_entity.pdbx_description
1 polymer ?
#
loop_
_entity_poly.entity_id
_entity_poly.type
_entity_poly.pdbx_seq_one_letter_code
_entity_poly.pdbx_strand_id
1 'polypeptide(L)'
;THRAIMLAGLAEGKSIIENPLISRDTIATIDACRALGIEIEELDSSLNITGKGMLTIPQNIIDVGNSGTTLRLITAISSLISDGYTVLTGDNSIRSRPMQPLLDALNGLGVECWSTKMNGFPPIVVKGGGMLGGNVEIFGEISSQFISGILIASQESKEEVSLDIRGKQVSIPYIDSTIEIMKYFGGDVKSNPGRNYKVLGKSHYESTDFKIPGDFSSASIIIATAVLSGGSVEL
;
A
#
# COMPACT_ATOMS: atom_id res chain seq x y z
N THR A 1 9.29 -3.78 1.92
CA THR A 1 9.59 -2.47 2.53
C THR A 1 8.38 -1.53 2.49
N HIS A 2 7.78 -1.20 1.33
CA HIS A 2 6.61 -0.30 1.24
C HIS A 2 5.49 -0.67 2.21
N ARG A 3 5.08 -1.94 2.19
CA ARG A 3 3.99 -2.46 3.03
C ARG A 3 4.33 -2.36 4.52
N ALA A 4 5.53 -2.76 4.90
CA ALA A 4 5.97 -2.71 6.30
C ALA A 4 5.98 -1.28 6.84
N ILE A 5 6.46 -0.30 6.04
CA ILE A 5 6.43 1.13 6.43
C ILE A 5 5.00 1.60 6.67
N MET A 6 4.09 1.29 5.73
CA MET A 6 2.69 1.73 5.82
C MET A 6 1.96 1.08 7.00
N LEU A 7 2.13 -0.22 7.20
CA LEU A 7 1.49 -0.96 8.29
C LEU A 7 2.01 -0.52 9.66
N ALA A 8 3.33 -0.35 9.80
CA ALA A 8 3.92 0.22 11.01
C ALA A 8 3.42 1.64 11.30
N GLY A 9 3.19 2.43 10.24
CA GLY A 9 2.67 3.79 10.38
C GLY A 9 1.18 3.86 10.73
N LEU A 10 0.39 2.87 10.32
CA LEU A 10 -1.03 2.76 10.69
C LEU A 10 -1.21 2.20 12.10
N ALA A 11 -0.27 1.39 12.59
CA ALA A 11 -0.30 0.85 13.94
C ALA A 11 -0.11 1.95 15.00
N GLU A 12 -0.72 1.77 16.17
CA GLU A 12 -0.43 2.64 17.32
C GLU A 12 0.80 2.14 18.06
N GLY A 13 1.82 3.00 18.23
CA GLY A 13 3.04 2.67 18.92
C GLY A 13 4.28 2.72 18.04
N LYS A 14 5.36 2.06 18.50
CA LYS A 14 6.66 2.05 17.85
C LYS A 14 6.92 0.70 17.20
N SER A 15 7.45 0.74 15.98
CA SER A 15 7.91 -0.42 15.23
C SER A 15 9.31 -0.17 14.68
N ILE A 16 10.16 -1.18 14.68
CA ILE A 16 11.47 -1.15 14.03
C ILE A 16 11.40 -1.99 12.78
N ILE A 17 11.63 -1.37 11.62
CA ILE A 17 11.73 -2.08 10.35
C ILE A 17 13.20 -2.28 10.02
N GLU A 18 13.69 -3.50 10.22
CA GLU A 18 15.08 -3.86 9.94
C GLU A 18 15.31 -4.18 8.46
N ASN A 19 16.50 -3.85 7.98
CA ASN A 19 16.96 -4.14 6.62
C ASN A 19 16.02 -3.62 5.52
N PRO A 20 15.50 -2.37 5.61
CA PRO A 20 14.62 -1.83 4.59
C PRO A 20 15.39 -1.62 3.28
N LEU A 21 14.74 -1.92 2.15
CA LEU A 21 15.25 -1.46 0.87
C LEU A 21 15.12 0.06 0.79
N ILE A 22 16.21 0.78 0.69
CA ILE A 22 16.22 2.22 0.46
C ILE A 22 16.45 2.49 -1.03
N SER A 23 15.43 3.00 -1.68
CA SER A 23 15.41 3.33 -3.10
C SER A 23 14.54 4.57 -3.31
N ARG A 24 14.56 5.16 -4.50
CA ARG A 24 13.67 6.29 -4.83
C ARG A 24 12.19 5.96 -4.57
N ASP A 25 11.77 4.72 -4.88
CA ASP A 25 10.40 4.28 -4.66
C ASP A 25 10.04 4.20 -3.18
N THR A 26 10.90 3.64 -2.35
CA THR A 26 10.64 3.51 -0.91
C THR A 26 10.81 4.83 -0.15
N ILE A 27 11.71 5.71 -0.59
CA ILE A 27 11.81 7.09 -0.09
C ILE A 27 10.49 7.83 -0.35
N ALA A 28 9.92 7.71 -1.56
CA ALA A 28 8.61 8.31 -1.83
C ALA A 28 7.51 7.79 -0.89
N THR A 29 7.59 6.52 -0.44
CA THR A 29 6.68 5.97 0.57
C THR A 29 6.93 6.58 1.95
N ILE A 30 8.19 6.71 2.36
CA ILE A 30 8.57 7.35 3.61
C ILE A 30 8.02 8.79 3.66
N ASP A 31 8.26 9.55 2.59
CA ASP A 31 7.82 10.94 2.51
C ASP A 31 6.29 11.07 2.48
N ALA A 32 5.60 10.19 1.76
CA ALA A 32 4.14 10.15 1.75
C ALA A 32 3.57 9.80 3.15
N CYS A 33 4.17 8.85 3.86
CA CYS A 33 3.78 8.51 5.23
C CYS A 33 4.04 9.67 6.20
N ARG A 34 5.18 10.35 6.09
CA ARG A 34 5.49 11.56 6.85
C ARG A 34 4.47 12.68 6.59
N ALA A 35 4.08 12.88 5.34
CA ALA A 35 3.04 13.85 4.97
C ALA A 35 1.69 13.55 5.62
N LEU A 36 1.39 12.27 5.87
CA LEU A 36 0.20 11.80 6.59
C LEU A 36 0.37 11.82 8.13
N GLY A 37 1.48 12.38 8.66
CA GLY A 37 1.70 12.57 10.09
C GLY A 37 2.40 11.42 10.82
N ILE A 38 2.88 10.41 10.08
CA ILE A 38 3.64 9.29 10.64
C ILE A 38 5.07 9.75 10.90
N GLU A 39 5.58 9.48 12.11
CA GLU A 39 6.96 9.80 12.48
C GLU A 39 7.89 8.67 12.03
N ILE A 40 8.84 8.99 11.17
CA ILE A 40 9.81 8.02 10.64
C ILE A 40 11.22 8.58 10.81
N GLU A 41 12.04 7.88 11.59
CA GLU A 41 13.46 8.14 11.77
C GLU A 41 14.26 7.08 10.97
N GLU A 42 15.15 7.56 10.12
CA GLU A 42 16.01 6.70 9.31
C GLU A 42 17.34 6.47 10.03
N LEU A 43 17.71 5.21 10.25
CA LEU A 43 18.97 4.76 10.80
C LEU A 43 19.75 3.98 9.72
N ASP A 44 21.03 3.68 9.97
CA ASP A 44 21.89 3.05 8.98
C ASP A 44 21.33 1.75 8.35
N SER A 45 20.65 0.93 9.15
CA SER A 45 20.13 -0.38 8.71
C SER A 45 18.66 -0.61 9.08
N SER A 46 17.97 0.40 9.59
CA SER A 46 16.59 0.27 10.04
C SER A 46 15.80 1.59 9.93
N LEU A 47 14.48 1.48 10.02
CA LEU A 47 13.58 2.61 10.18
C LEU A 47 12.85 2.46 11.52
N ASN A 48 12.93 3.49 12.36
CA ASN A 48 12.09 3.60 13.55
C ASN A 48 10.81 4.34 13.15
N ILE A 49 9.67 3.67 13.25
CA ILE A 49 8.38 4.21 12.84
C ILE A 49 7.47 4.32 14.06
N THR A 50 6.93 5.51 14.28
CA THR A 50 5.95 5.74 15.34
C THR A 50 4.61 6.12 14.68
N GLY A 51 3.68 5.18 14.72
CA GLY A 51 2.30 5.43 14.34
C GLY A 51 1.47 5.92 15.52
N LYS A 52 0.49 6.75 15.25
CA LYS A 52 -0.39 7.36 16.27
C LYS A 52 -1.81 6.79 16.26
N GLY A 53 -2.04 5.71 15.49
CA GLY A 53 -3.39 5.16 15.29
C GLY A 53 -4.33 6.08 14.51
N MET A 54 -3.85 7.24 14.04
CA MET A 54 -4.61 8.19 13.24
C MET A 54 -3.70 8.93 12.25
N LEU A 55 -4.22 9.19 11.07
CA LEU A 55 -3.54 9.98 10.05
C LEU A 55 -3.97 11.43 10.09
N THR A 56 -3.08 12.32 9.68
CA THR A 56 -3.34 13.77 9.62
C THR A 56 -3.45 14.24 8.16
N ILE A 57 -4.15 15.36 7.98
CA ILE A 57 -4.27 16.00 6.66
C ILE A 57 -2.88 16.48 6.23
N PRO A 58 -2.40 16.12 5.01
CA PRO A 58 -1.14 16.63 4.49
C PRO A 58 -1.17 18.16 4.32
N GLN A 59 -0.08 18.83 4.69
CA GLN A 59 0.05 20.27 4.50
C GLN A 59 0.22 20.67 3.02
N ASN A 60 0.59 19.72 2.17
CA ASN A 60 0.81 19.93 0.74
C ASN A 60 0.35 18.71 -0.04
N ILE A 61 0.36 18.80 -1.38
CA ILE A 61 0.15 17.63 -2.23
C ILE A 61 1.22 16.58 -1.97
N ILE A 62 0.85 15.30 -2.07
CA ILE A 62 1.81 14.20 -1.98
C ILE A 62 2.34 13.91 -3.39
N ASP A 63 3.61 14.24 -3.63
CA ASP A 63 4.32 13.89 -4.86
C ASP A 63 5.08 12.57 -4.65
N VAL A 64 4.64 11.52 -5.33
CA VAL A 64 5.26 10.19 -5.22
C VAL A 64 6.41 9.99 -6.22
N GLY A 65 6.85 11.03 -6.92
CA GLY A 65 7.87 10.95 -7.96
C GLY A 65 7.49 9.93 -9.04
N ASN A 66 8.25 8.84 -9.19
CA ASN A 66 7.97 7.73 -10.12
C ASN A 66 7.41 6.48 -9.43
N SER A 67 7.09 6.53 -8.14
CA SER A 67 6.65 5.35 -7.38
C SER A 67 5.18 5.00 -7.62
N GLY A 68 4.92 4.08 -8.54
CA GLY A 68 3.58 3.57 -8.78
C GLY A 68 3.02 2.75 -7.62
N THR A 69 3.88 2.10 -6.84
CA THR A 69 3.48 1.36 -5.64
C THR A 69 2.98 2.34 -4.57
N THR A 70 3.76 3.37 -4.29
CA THR A 70 3.38 4.42 -3.33
C THR A 70 2.06 5.07 -3.72
N LEU A 71 1.91 5.49 -4.99
CA LEU A 71 0.67 6.11 -5.47
C LEU A 71 -0.55 5.25 -5.13
N ARG A 72 -0.51 3.97 -5.50
CA ARG A 72 -1.69 3.08 -5.39
C ARG A 72 -2.04 2.74 -3.96
N LEU A 73 -1.04 2.44 -3.13
CA LEU A 73 -1.27 2.09 -1.74
C LEU A 73 -1.69 3.32 -0.92
N ILE A 74 -1.00 4.45 -1.06
CA ILE A 74 -1.32 5.68 -0.33
C ILE A 74 -2.67 6.26 -0.76
N THR A 75 -3.10 6.09 -2.02
CA THR A 75 -4.46 6.50 -2.43
C THR A 75 -5.54 5.84 -1.56
N ALA A 76 -5.43 4.52 -1.31
CA ALA A 76 -6.39 3.84 -0.44
C ALA A 76 -6.24 4.27 1.03
N ILE A 77 -5.00 4.35 1.53
CA ILE A 77 -4.69 4.74 2.92
C ILE A 77 -5.14 6.17 3.22
N SER A 78 -5.08 7.08 2.26
CA SER A 78 -5.52 8.47 2.43
C SER A 78 -7.01 8.60 2.79
N SER A 79 -7.84 7.59 2.51
CA SER A 79 -9.22 7.56 2.95
C SER A 79 -9.38 7.51 4.47
N LEU A 80 -8.37 7.02 5.18
CA LEU A 80 -8.40 6.84 6.64
C LEU A 80 -8.16 8.13 7.44
N ILE A 81 -7.79 9.23 6.78
CA ILE A 81 -7.76 10.54 7.41
C ILE A 81 -9.18 10.88 7.91
N SER A 82 -9.28 11.46 9.10
CA SER A 82 -10.58 11.72 9.72
C SER A 82 -11.45 12.72 8.95
N ASP A 83 -10.84 13.71 8.29
CA ASP A 83 -11.51 14.75 7.50
C ASP A 83 -10.53 15.39 6.51
N GLY A 84 -11.05 16.20 5.57
CA GLY A 84 -10.25 16.94 4.60
C GLY A 84 -9.93 16.16 3.34
N TYR A 85 -8.93 16.63 2.60
CA TYR A 85 -8.57 16.08 1.28
C TYR A 85 -7.08 15.82 1.16
N THR A 86 -6.73 14.71 0.54
CA THR A 86 -5.37 14.43 0.09
C THR A 86 -5.32 14.51 -1.43
N VAL A 87 -4.31 15.18 -1.97
CA VAL A 87 -4.03 15.22 -3.41
C VAL A 87 -2.73 14.50 -3.69
N LEU A 88 -2.78 13.49 -4.58
CA LEU A 88 -1.63 12.67 -4.94
C LEU A 88 -1.27 12.89 -6.41
N THR A 89 0.01 13.08 -6.67
CA THR A 89 0.57 13.24 -8.01
C THR A 89 1.95 12.59 -8.12
N GLY A 90 2.59 12.74 -9.26
CA GLY A 90 3.95 12.27 -9.51
C GLY A 90 4.48 12.83 -10.83
N ASP A 91 5.53 12.22 -11.33
CA ASP A 91 6.16 12.62 -12.61
C ASP A 91 5.28 12.31 -13.83
N ASN A 92 5.79 12.56 -15.02
CA ASN A 92 5.06 12.31 -16.27
C ASN A 92 4.65 10.86 -16.45
N SER A 93 5.48 9.90 -16.02
CA SER A 93 5.18 8.46 -16.08
C SER A 93 4.02 8.11 -15.16
N ILE A 94 4.05 8.62 -13.93
CA ILE A 94 2.96 8.41 -12.95
C ILE A 94 1.66 9.02 -13.45
N ARG A 95 1.70 10.24 -14.00
CA ARG A 95 0.50 10.92 -14.54
C ARG A 95 -0.11 10.22 -15.75
N SER A 96 0.57 9.25 -16.36
CA SER A 96 0.05 8.42 -17.45
C SER A 96 -0.47 7.05 -16.99
N ARG A 97 -0.38 6.72 -15.70
CA ARG A 97 -0.82 5.41 -15.16
C ARG A 97 -2.30 5.44 -14.79
N PRO A 98 -3.12 4.49 -15.31
CA PRO A 98 -4.55 4.44 -14.98
C PRO A 98 -4.76 4.09 -13.51
N MET A 99 -5.69 4.82 -12.88
CA MET A 99 -6.09 4.65 -11.48
C MET A 99 -7.60 4.37 -11.36
N GLN A 100 -8.39 4.55 -12.43
CA GLN A 100 -9.85 4.47 -12.38
C GLN A 100 -10.38 3.23 -11.69
N PRO A 101 -9.87 1.99 -11.93
CA PRO A 101 -10.42 0.81 -11.26
C PRO A 101 -10.22 0.83 -9.73
N LEU A 102 -9.15 1.45 -9.23
CA LEU A 102 -8.96 1.64 -7.80
C LEU A 102 -9.96 2.67 -7.26
N LEU A 103 -10.14 3.78 -7.99
CA LEU A 103 -11.08 4.83 -7.58
C LEU A 103 -12.53 4.31 -7.55
N ASP A 104 -12.92 3.52 -8.55
CA ASP A 104 -14.26 2.91 -8.61
C ASP A 104 -14.50 1.97 -7.43
N ALA A 105 -13.51 1.12 -7.10
CA ALA A 105 -13.60 0.23 -5.96
C ALA A 105 -13.67 0.99 -4.62
N LEU A 106 -12.84 2.02 -4.44
CA LEU A 106 -12.87 2.86 -3.25
C LEU A 106 -14.21 3.62 -3.11
N ASN A 107 -14.73 4.19 -4.21
CA ASN A 107 -16.06 4.82 -4.22
C ASN A 107 -17.16 3.81 -3.86
N GLY A 108 -17.08 2.57 -4.35
CA GLY A 108 -17.99 1.49 -3.99
C GLY A 108 -17.92 1.11 -2.50
N LEU A 109 -16.80 1.37 -1.83
CA LEU A 109 -16.61 1.18 -0.39
C LEU A 109 -16.92 2.44 0.44
N GLY A 110 -17.53 3.46 -0.19
CA GLY A 110 -17.95 4.69 0.47
C GLY A 110 -16.85 5.74 0.65
N VAL A 111 -15.72 5.61 -0.05
CA VAL A 111 -14.66 6.62 -0.10
C VAL A 111 -14.91 7.55 -1.27
N GLU A 112 -15.04 8.86 -1.02
CA GLU A 112 -15.18 9.85 -2.09
C GLU A 112 -13.79 10.18 -2.69
N CYS A 113 -13.52 9.71 -3.92
CA CYS A 113 -12.24 9.95 -4.59
C CYS A 113 -12.40 10.05 -6.11
N TRP A 114 -11.53 10.87 -6.75
CA TRP A 114 -11.59 11.12 -8.19
C TRP A 114 -10.24 11.59 -8.76
N SER A 115 -10.08 11.53 -10.07
CA SER A 115 -8.99 12.22 -10.75
C SER A 115 -9.39 13.66 -11.06
N THR A 116 -8.46 14.61 -10.94
CA THR A 116 -8.75 16.06 -11.14
C THR A 116 -9.30 16.39 -12.52
N LYS A 117 -8.96 15.58 -13.53
CA LYS A 117 -9.44 15.73 -14.92
C LYS A 117 -10.62 14.82 -15.25
N MET A 118 -11.16 14.07 -14.26
CA MET A 118 -12.24 13.08 -14.46
C MET A 118 -11.92 12.04 -15.55
N ASN A 119 -10.67 11.72 -15.73
CA ASN A 119 -10.18 10.80 -16.78
C ASN A 119 -9.48 9.54 -16.23
N GLY A 120 -9.51 9.36 -14.91
CA GLY A 120 -8.92 8.19 -14.24
C GLY A 120 -7.41 8.21 -14.10
N PHE A 121 -6.74 9.33 -14.39
CA PHE A 121 -5.29 9.50 -14.26
C PHE A 121 -4.94 10.56 -13.20
N PRO A 122 -3.77 10.47 -12.56
CA PRO A 122 -3.33 11.49 -11.60
C PRO A 122 -3.28 12.92 -12.22
N PRO A 123 -3.45 13.96 -11.38
CA PRO A 123 -3.56 13.94 -9.93
C PRO A 123 -4.87 13.34 -9.42
N ILE A 124 -4.78 12.63 -8.28
CA ILE A 124 -5.91 11.99 -7.61
C ILE A 124 -6.27 12.80 -6.36
N VAL A 125 -7.55 12.99 -6.13
CA VAL A 125 -8.09 13.58 -4.90
C VAL A 125 -8.79 12.47 -4.12
N VAL A 126 -8.50 12.38 -2.82
CA VAL A 126 -9.17 11.48 -1.89
C VAL A 126 -9.69 12.28 -0.72
N LYS A 127 -10.97 12.14 -0.43
CA LYS A 127 -11.59 12.71 0.76
C LYS A 127 -11.43 11.78 1.95
N GLY A 128 -11.01 12.33 3.08
CA GLY A 128 -11.01 11.66 4.36
C GLY A 128 -12.43 11.37 4.87
N GLY A 129 -12.53 10.70 6.00
CA GLY A 129 -13.80 10.31 6.62
C GLY A 129 -13.91 8.80 6.85
N GLY A 130 -12.87 8.07 6.45
CA GLY A 130 -12.77 6.62 6.57
C GLY A 130 -13.49 5.86 5.45
N MET A 131 -13.23 4.59 5.40
CA MET A 131 -13.89 3.63 4.50
C MET A 131 -15.13 3.06 5.20
N LEU A 132 -16.29 3.07 4.54
CA LEU A 132 -17.49 2.48 5.14
C LEU A 132 -17.43 0.96 5.19
N GLY A 133 -16.99 0.33 4.13
CA GLY A 133 -17.02 -1.12 3.92
C GLY A 133 -18.05 -1.53 2.87
N GLY A 134 -18.35 -2.83 2.78
CA GLY A 134 -19.28 -3.39 1.83
C GLY A 134 -18.65 -4.33 0.81
N ASN A 135 -19.36 -4.60 -0.28
CA ASN A 135 -18.93 -5.52 -1.31
C ASN A 135 -18.57 -4.76 -2.59
N VAL A 136 -17.38 -5.02 -3.13
CA VAL A 136 -16.96 -4.45 -4.41
C VAL A 136 -16.31 -5.50 -5.28
N GLU A 137 -16.35 -5.26 -6.58
CA GLU A 137 -15.69 -6.08 -7.59
C GLU A 137 -14.50 -5.34 -8.18
N ILE A 138 -13.43 -6.07 -8.46
CA ILE A 138 -12.26 -5.54 -9.17
C ILE A 138 -11.75 -6.55 -10.18
N PHE A 139 -11.30 -6.08 -11.36
CA PHE A 139 -10.68 -6.94 -12.35
C PHE A 139 -9.26 -7.33 -11.93
N GLY A 140 -9.03 -8.64 -11.79
CA GLY A 140 -7.76 -9.20 -11.33
C GLY A 140 -6.59 -8.99 -12.30
N GLU A 141 -6.87 -8.67 -13.56
CA GLU A 141 -5.87 -8.48 -14.61
C GLU A 141 -5.16 -7.12 -14.55
N ILE A 142 -5.71 -6.15 -13.81
CA ILE A 142 -5.24 -4.76 -13.87
C ILE A 142 -3.99 -4.56 -13.02
N SER A 143 -4.07 -4.77 -11.70
CA SER A 143 -2.92 -4.63 -10.80
C SER A 143 -3.19 -5.21 -9.42
N SER A 144 -2.30 -6.09 -8.95
CA SER A 144 -2.29 -6.58 -7.57
C SER A 144 -2.13 -5.48 -6.52
N GLN A 145 -1.55 -4.33 -6.89
CA GLN A 145 -1.35 -3.21 -5.99
C GLN A 145 -2.66 -2.49 -5.63
N PHE A 146 -3.67 -2.51 -6.51
CA PHE A 146 -5.00 -2.00 -6.19
C PHE A 146 -5.65 -2.83 -5.09
N ILE A 147 -5.60 -4.16 -5.24
CA ILE A 147 -6.08 -5.10 -4.24
C ILE A 147 -5.35 -4.90 -2.92
N SER A 148 -4.01 -4.85 -2.96
CA SER A 148 -3.18 -4.64 -1.77
C SER A 148 -3.52 -3.33 -1.03
N GLY A 149 -3.72 -2.23 -1.74
CA GLY A 149 -4.09 -0.94 -1.15
C GLY A 149 -5.44 -0.99 -0.45
N ILE A 150 -6.45 -1.58 -1.11
CA ILE A 150 -7.79 -1.76 -0.53
C ILE A 150 -7.71 -2.64 0.73
N LEU A 151 -7.02 -3.78 0.67
CA LEU A 151 -6.90 -4.70 1.81
C LEU A 151 -6.25 -4.02 3.02
N ILE A 152 -5.15 -3.27 2.81
CA ILE A 152 -4.48 -2.54 3.90
C ILE A 152 -5.44 -1.52 4.55
N ALA A 153 -6.13 -0.72 3.74
CA ALA A 153 -7.05 0.30 4.28
C ALA A 153 -8.30 -0.33 4.92
N SER A 154 -8.75 -1.49 4.43
CA SER A 154 -9.97 -2.16 4.91
C SER A 154 -9.91 -2.64 6.36
N GLN A 155 -8.72 -2.82 6.94
CA GLN A 155 -8.58 -3.21 8.35
C GLN A 155 -9.26 -2.19 9.28
N GLU A 156 -9.20 -0.91 8.93
CA GLU A 156 -9.80 0.19 9.69
C GLU A 156 -11.15 0.67 9.14
N SER A 157 -11.76 -0.10 8.23
CA SER A 157 -13.09 0.22 7.72
C SER A 157 -14.16 0.09 8.82
N LYS A 158 -15.28 0.84 8.65
CA LYS A 158 -16.38 0.82 9.62
C LYS A 158 -17.18 -0.49 9.61
N GLU A 159 -17.16 -1.23 8.51
CA GLU A 159 -17.82 -2.52 8.33
C GLU A 159 -16.96 -3.48 7.53
N GLU A 160 -17.34 -4.76 7.44
CA GLU A 160 -16.66 -5.77 6.63
C GLU A 160 -16.49 -5.29 5.19
N VAL A 161 -15.30 -5.52 4.63
CA VAL A 161 -15.03 -5.34 3.20
C VAL A 161 -14.91 -6.71 2.56
N SER A 162 -15.69 -6.95 1.51
CA SER A 162 -15.57 -8.10 0.62
C SER A 162 -15.16 -7.63 -0.77
N LEU A 163 -14.00 -8.10 -1.23
CA LEU A 163 -13.45 -7.76 -2.54
C LEU A 163 -13.52 -8.98 -3.45
N ASP A 164 -14.42 -8.97 -4.43
CA ASP A 164 -14.61 -10.03 -5.40
C ASP A 164 -13.74 -9.79 -6.64
N ILE A 165 -12.99 -10.83 -7.04
CA ILE A 165 -12.07 -10.76 -8.19
C ILE A 165 -12.77 -11.24 -9.44
N ARG A 166 -12.86 -10.37 -10.45
CA ARG A 166 -13.36 -10.70 -11.78
C ARG A 166 -12.20 -11.00 -12.73
N GLY A 167 -12.39 -11.97 -13.59
CA GLY A 167 -11.39 -12.39 -14.56
C GLY A 167 -10.22 -13.15 -13.93
N LYS A 168 -9.09 -13.19 -14.64
CA LYS A 168 -7.89 -13.88 -14.19
C LYS A 168 -7.05 -12.98 -13.30
N GLN A 169 -6.82 -13.41 -12.07
CA GLN A 169 -5.95 -12.66 -11.17
C GLN A 169 -4.49 -12.84 -11.56
N VAL A 170 -3.78 -11.71 -11.71
CA VAL A 170 -2.34 -11.67 -11.96
C VAL A 170 -1.58 -11.31 -10.69
N SER A 171 -0.30 -11.70 -10.63
CA SER A 171 0.62 -11.29 -9.55
C SER A 171 0.10 -11.66 -8.14
N ILE A 172 -0.53 -12.82 -8.00
CA ILE A 172 -1.05 -13.36 -6.73
C ILE A 172 0.01 -13.32 -5.61
N PRO A 173 1.30 -13.72 -5.83
CA PRO A 173 2.30 -13.71 -4.78
C PRO A 173 2.50 -12.34 -4.08
N TYR A 174 2.26 -11.23 -4.79
CA TYR A 174 2.34 -9.89 -4.17
C TYR A 174 1.16 -9.58 -3.25
N ILE A 175 0.00 -10.17 -3.53
CA ILE A 175 -1.18 -10.06 -2.65
C ILE A 175 -0.97 -10.95 -1.44
N ASP A 176 -0.49 -12.18 -1.63
CA ASP A 176 -0.16 -13.09 -0.53
C ASP A 176 0.87 -12.46 0.40
N SER A 177 1.94 -11.86 -0.13
CA SER A 177 2.90 -11.10 0.67
C SER A 177 2.26 -9.93 1.42
N THR A 178 1.26 -9.26 0.84
CA THR A 178 0.52 -8.20 1.54
C THR A 178 -0.26 -8.78 2.71
N ILE A 179 -0.97 -9.87 2.51
CA ILE A 179 -1.78 -10.54 3.53
C ILE A 179 -0.89 -11.08 4.67
N GLU A 180 0.26 -11.67 4.34
CA GLU A 180 1.20 -12.17 5.34
C GLU A 180 1.75 -11.04 6.22
N ILE A 181 2.16 -9.93 5.61
CA ILE A 181 2.64 -8.78 6.38
C ILE A 181 1.49 -8.16 7.19
N MET A 182 0.28 -8.03 6.64
CA MET A 182 -0.89 -7.57 7.39
C MET A 182 -1.12 -8.43 8.64
N LYS A 183 -1.09 -9.76 8.50
CA LYS A 183 -1.22 -10.69 9.64
C LYS A 183 -0.12 -10.51 10.68
N TYR A 184 1.10 -10.23 10.24
CA TYR A 184 2.22 -9.98 11.14
C TYR A 184 1.99 -8.73 11.99
N PHE A 185 1.30 -7.73 11.45
CA PHE A 185 0.86 -6.52 12.15
C PHE A 185 -0.56 -6.64 12.76
N GLY A 186 -1.04 -7.84 13.05
CA GLY A 186 -2.34 -8.07 13.72
C GLY A 186 -3.55 -8.00 12.78
N GLY A 187 -3.36 -7.87 11.47
CA GLY A 187 -4.46 -7.84 10.50
C GLY A 187 -5.09 -9.22 10.27
N ASP A 188 -6.39 -9.24 10.03
CA ASP A 188 -7.12 -10.48 9.71
C ASP A 188 -7.76 -10.40 8.32
N VAL A 189 -7.23 -11.20 7.39
CA VAL A 189 -7.72 -11.33 6.03
C VAL A 189 -8.09 -12.77 5.73
N LYS A 190 -9.36 -13.01 5.44
CA LYS A 190 -9.82 -14.28 4.87
C LYS A 190 -9.64 -14.23 3.36
N SER A 191 -8.84 -15.13 2.82
CA SER A 191 -8.52 -15.15 1.39
C SER A 191 -8.97 -16.44 0.72
N ASN A 192 -9.57 -16.30 -0.46
CA ASN A 192 -9.75 -17.36 -1.44
C ASN A 192 -9.08 -16.88 -2.73
N PRO A 193 -7.77 -17.17 -2.92
CA PRO A 193 -6.97 -16.60 -4.00
C PRO A 193 -7.63 -16.78 -5.38
N GLY A 194 -7.66 -15.72 -6.18
CA GLY A 194 -8.29 -15.70 -7.48
C GLY A 194 -9.83 -15.57 -7.48
N ARG A 195 -10.46 -15.48 -6.30
CA ARG A 195 -11.91 -15.35 -6.17
C ARG A 195 -12.34 -14.17 -5.32
N ASN A 196 -11.97 -14.18 -4.04
CA ASN A 196 -12.33 -13.09 -3.14
C ASN A 196 -11.38 -12.96 -1.95
N TYR A 197 -11.41 -11.77 -1.35
CA TYR A 197 -10.74 -11.44 -0.10
C TYR A 197 -11.73 -10.73 0.81
N LYS A 198 -11.68 -11.04 2.11
CA LYS A 198 -12.55 -10.43 3.12
C LYS A 198 -11.73 -9.93 4.28
N VAL A 199 -12.03 -8.71 4.72
CA VAL A 199 -11.47 -8.08 5.91
C VAL A 199 -12.62 -7.64 6.79
N LEU A 200 -12.62 -8.02 8.07
CA LEU A 200 -13.74 -7.74 8.96
C LEU A 200 -13.91 -6.24 9.27
N GLY A 201 -12.85 -5.45 9.13
CA GLY A 201 -12.86 -4.05 9.53
C GLY A 201 -12.90 -3.87 11.06
N LYS A 202 -13.08 -2.62 11.51
CA LYS A 202 -13.24 -2.26 12.95
C LYS A 202 -12.08 -2.68 13.84
N SER A 203 -10.91 -2.89 13.29
CA SER A 203 -9.71 -3.25 14.03
C SER A 203 -8.52 -2.42 13.56
N HIS A 204 -7.54 -2.31 14.42
CA HIS A 204 -6.34 -1.54 14.18
C HIS A 204 -5.15 -2.47 14.02
N TYR A 205 -4.12 -1.99 13.36
CA TYR A 205 -2.84 -2.68 13.30
C TYR A 205 -2.11 -2.55 14.64
N GLU A 206 -1.30 -3.55 14.96
CA GLU A 206 -0.48 -3.61 16.17
C GLU A 206 0.97 -3.26 15.81
N SER A 207 1.61 -2.39 16.60
CA SER A 207 3.02 -2.08 16.43
C SER A 207 3.87 -3.32 16.69
N THR A 208 4.80 -3.61 15.78
CA THR A 208 5.68 -4.76 15.87
C THR A 208 6.96 -4.52 15.08
N ASP A 209 8.05 -5.14 15.54
CA ASP A 209 9.31 -5.09 14.83
C ASP A 209 9.27 -6.09 13.67
N PHE A 210 9.76 -5.68 12.51
CA PHE A 210 9.72 -6.50 11.31
C PHE A 210 11.03 -6.41 10.52
N LYS A 211 11.61 -7.57 10.24
CA LYS A 211 12.81 -7.67 9.39
C LYS A 211 12.42 -7.93 7.95
N ILE A 212 12.81 -7.04 7.05
CA ILE A 212 12.57 -7.22 5.62
C ILE A 212 13.42 -8.39 5.09
N PRO A 213 12.80 -9.43 4.51
CA PRO A 213 13.55 -10.52 3.88
C PRO A 213 14.23 -10.03 2.60
N GLY A 214 15.23 -10.77 2.14
CA GLY A 214 15.90 -10.50 0.86
C GLY A 214 14.90 -10.54 -0.31
N ASP A 215 15.12 -9.67 -1.31
CA ASP A 215 14.31 -9.64 -2.53
C ASP A 215 14.79 -10.71 -3.52
N PHE A 216 14.05 -11.80 -3.60
CA PHE A 216 14.35 -12.89 -4.54
C PHE A 216 14.24 -12.47 -6.01
N SER A 217 13.41 -11.48 -6.33
CA SER A 217 13.30 -10.95 -7.69
C SER A 217 14.59 -10.25 -8.12
N SER A 218 15.17 -9.45 -7.25
CA SER A 218 16.49 -8.82 -7.47
C SER A 218 17.61 -9.86 -7.49
N ALA A 219 17.57 -10.86 -6.60
CA ALA A 219 18.51 -11.96 -6.56
C ALA A 219 18.54 -12.77 -7.85
N SER A 220 17.41 -12.91 -8.54
CA SER A 220 17.29 -13.67 -9.81
C SER A 220 18.22 -13.14 -10.90
N ILE A 221 18.48 -11.83 -10.95
CA ILE A 221 19.39 -11.20 -11.90
C ILE A 221 20.83 -11.63 -11.61
N ILE A 222 21.21 -11.64 -10.33
CA ILE A 222 22.55 -12.06 -9.88
C ILE A 222 22.74 -13.54 -10.17
N ILE A 223 21.72 -14.37 -9.87
CA ILE A 223 21.74 -15.82 -10.18
C ILE A 223 21.91 -16.05 -11.69
N ALA A 224 21.13 -15.37 -12.52
CA ALA A 224 21.23 -15.49 -13.97
C ALA A 224 22.62 -15.09 -14.48
N THR A 225 23.19 -14.02 -13.92
CA THR A 225 24.55 -13.58 -14.27
C THR A 225 25.59 -14.64 -13.89
N ALA A 226 25.52 -15.23 -12.71
CA ALA A 226 26.42 -16.29 -12.27
C ALA A 226 26.32 -17.54 -13.19
N VAL A 227 25.09 -17.96 -13.52
CA VAL A 227 24.86 -19.10 -14.42
C VAL A 227 25.45 -18.84 -15.81
N LEU A 228 25.23 -17.65 -16.39
CA LEU A 228 25.72 -17.30 -17.73
C LEU A 228 27.23 -17.12 -17.78
N SER A 229 27.86 -16.70 -16.69
CA SER A 229 29.31 -16.52 -16.60
C SER A 229 30.08 -17.80 -16.18
N GLY A 230 29.36 -18.86 -15.81
CA GLY A 230 29.96 -20.08 -15.24
C GLY A 230 30.56 -19.85 -13.84
N GLY A 231 30.17 -18.75 -13.16
CA GLY A 231 30.57 -18.42 -11.81
C GLY A 231 29.69 -19.04 -10.74
N SER A 232 30.05 -18.83 -9.46
CA SER A 232 29.22 -19.17 -8.31
C SER A 232 28.86 -17.93 -7.52
N VAL A 233 27.69 -17.92 -6.92
CA VAL A 233 27.22 -16.85 -6.05
C VAL A 233 26.51 -17.46 -4.85
N GLU A 234 26.78 -16.90 -3.68
CA GLU A 234 26.06 -17.20 -2.44
C GLU A 234 25.14 -16.01 -2.12
N LEU A 235 23.90 -16.28 -1.77
CA LEU A 235 22.86 -15.28 -1.51
C LEU A 235 22.27 -15.47 -0.11
#